data_f8dd21341ccbfe7bc9de8a13e1354dde
#
_entry.id   f8dd21341ccbfe7bc9de8a13e1354dde
#
_cell.length_a   1.000
_cell.length_b   1.000
_cell.length_c   1.000
_cell.angle_alpha   90.00
_cell.angle_beta   90.00
_cell.angle_gamma   90.00
#
_symmetry.space_group_name_H-M   'P 1'
#
loop_
_entity.id
_entity.type
_entity.pdbx_description
1 polymer ?
#
loop_
_entity_poly.entity_id
_entity_poly.type
_entity_poly.pdbx_seq_one_letter_code
_entity_poly.pdbx_strand_id
1 'polypeptide(L)'
;MTYEDVLSFCEEQDVRFIRLSYFDIYGRQKNVSVLPTELKRAFTEGISFDASAIDGFLDEVHSDLFLFPDPNTMSILPWRSMDGSVIRMYCDIQYPDGTPFERDVRYILRKAVKKAKEKGITINFGSEFEFYLFKQDENGNNTFVPLDQGGYMDIAPLDKGENIRREICLTLSEMGIDPEVSHHEMGPGQNEIDFRYSQALQAADNATTFKWVVEALANMDYIKIVGV
;
A
#
# COMPACT_ATOMS: atom_id res chain seq x y z
N MET A 1 13.26 6.62 -11.40
CA MET A 1 13.70 5.21 -11.48
C MET A 1 13.31 4.67 -12.85
N THR A 2 14.17 3.91 -13.50
CA THR A 2 13.94 3.31 -14.84
C THR A 2 13.69 1.81 -14.73
N TYR A 3 13.38 1.15 -15.86
CA TYR A 3 13.31 -0.31 -15.92
C TYR A 3 14.66 -0.95 -15.53
N GLU A 4 15.76 -0.39 -16.02
CA GLU A 4 17.12 -0.88 -15.75
C GLU A 4 17.46 -0.80 -14.25
N ASP A 5 17.03 0.25 -13.57
CA ASP A 5 17.21 0.40 -12.12
C ASP A 5 16.45 -0.70 -11.36
N VAL A 6 15.21 -1.02 -11.79
CA VAL A 6 14.42 -2.09 -11.18
C VAL A 6 15.04 -3.46 -11.44
N LEU A 7 15.55 -3.69 -12.66
CA LEU A 7 16.22 -4.95 -13.00
C LEU A 7 17.47 -5.17 -12.15
N SER A 8 18.35 -4.15 -12.06
CA SER A 8 19.55 -4.21 -11.21
C SER A 8 19.19 -4.48 -9.75
N PHE A 9 18.17 -3.81 -9.24
CA PHE A 9 17.69 -4.04 -7.87
C PHE A 9 17.21 -5.49 -7.67
N CYS A 10 16.48 -6.04 -8.64
CA CYS A 10 16.01 -7.43 -8.57
C CYS A 10 17.17 -8.43 -8.51
N GLU A 11 18.24 -8.18 -9.24
CA GLU A 11 19.44 -9.02 -9.24
C GLU A 11 20.20 -8.90 -7.92
N GLU A 12 20.43 -7.67 -7.44
CA GLU A 12 21.19 -7.39 -6.21
C GLU A 12 20.50 -7.91 -4.94
N GLN A 13 19.17 -7.84 -4.89
CA GLN A 13 18.37 -8.22 -3.72
C GLN A 13 17.78 -9.63 -3.80
N ASP A 14 18.20 -10.46 -4.75
CA ASP A 14 17.67 -11.81 -5.01
C ASP A 14 16.13 -11.83 -5.03
N VAL A 15 15.55 -10.89 -5.80
CA VAL A 15 14.09 -10.82 -5.93
C VAL A 15 13.57 -12.03 -6.66
N ARG A 16 12.67 -12.77 -6.01
CA ARG A 16 12.06 -14.00 -6.57
C ARG A 16 10.64 -13.76 -7.09
N PHE A 17 9.99 -12.71 -6.62
CA PHE A 17 8.59 -12.45 -6.95
C PHE A 17 8.29 -10.96 -7.01
N ILE A 18 7.48 -10.54 -7.98
CA ILE A 18 7.10 -9.15 -8.18
C ILE A 18 5.58 -9.04 -8.11
N ARG A 19 5.07 -8.22 -7.21
CA ARG A 19 3.65 -7.91 -7.11
C ARG A 19 3.33 -6.63 -7.88
N LEU A 20 2.55 -6.77 -8.92
CA LEU A 20 1.98 -5.68 -9.69
C LEU A 20 0.64 -5.32 -9.07
N SER A 21 0.62 -4.24 -8.29
CA SER A 21 -0.54 -3.85 -7.50
C SER A 21 -1.31 -2.72 -8.16
N TYR A 22 -2.63 -2.75 -8.06
CA TYR A 22 -3.54 -1.74 -8.58
C TYR A 22 -4.77 -1.64 -7.67
N PHE A 23 -5.71 -0.76 -7.98
CA PHE A 23 -6.86 -0.52 -7.13
C PHE A 23 -8.16 -0.65 -7.91
N ASP A 24 -9.18 -1.22 -7.26
CA ASP A 24 -10.54 -1.16 -7.79
C ASP A 24 -11.17 0.24 -7.54
N ILE A 25 -12.39 0.45 -8.03
CA ILE A 25 -13.09 1.73 -7.90
C ILE A 25 -13.43 2.10 -6.44
N TYR A 26 -13.33 1.15 -5.51
CA TYR A 26 -13.53 1.35 -4.07
C TYR A 26 -12.21 1.61 -3.32
N GLY A 27 -11.08 1.71 -4.03
CA GLY A 27 -9.76 1.88 -3.43
C GLY A 27 -9.19 0.61 -2.79
N ARG A 28 -9.77 -0.57 -3.05
CA ARG A 28 -9.24 -1.83 -2.55
C ARG A 28 -8.05 -2.27 -3.39
N GLN A 29 -6.94 -2.56 -2.73
CA GLN A 29 -5.76 -3.04 -3.41
C GLN A 29 -5.95 -4.46 -3.95
N LYS A 30 -5.58 -4.65 -5.20
CA LYS A 30 -5.51 -5.91 -5.93
C LYS A 30 -4.09 -6.13 -6.42
N ASN A 31 -3.72 -7.36 -6.78
CA ASN A 31 -2.44 -7.59 -7.44
C ASN A 31 -2.47 -8.79 -8.39
N VAL A 32 -1.59 -8.74 -9.38
CA VAL A 32 -1.10 -9.87 -10.15
C VAL A 32 0.36 -10.06 -9.81
N SER A 33 0.81 -11.28 -9.68
CA SER A 33 2.21 -11.57 -9.37
C SER A 33 2.92 -12.18 -10.56
N VAL A 34 4.15 -11.75 -10.79
CA VAL A 34 5.00 -12.22 -11.89
C VAL A 34 6.39 -12.59 -11.39
N LEU A 35 7.11 -13.39 -12.15
CA LEU A 35 8.53 -13.64 -11.93
C LEU A 35 9.37 -12.49 -12.52
N PRO A 36 10.61 -12.27 -12.03
CA PRO A 36 11.52 -11.28 -12.60
C PRO A 36 11.77 -11.43 -14.11
N THR A 37 11.65 -12.63 -14.65
CA THR A 37 11.74 -12.89 -16.10
C THR A 37 10.68 -12.19 -16.93
N GLU A 38 9.54 -11.85 -16.33
CA GLU A 38 8.44 -11.14 -16.98
C GLU A 38 8.56 -9.61 -16.89
N LEU A 39 9.58 -9.10 -16.19
CA LEU A 39 9.73 -7.69 -15.92
C LEU A 39 9.79 -6.86 -17.21
N LYS A 40 10.55 -7.31 -18.21
CA LYS A 40 10.63 -6.62 -19.49
C LYS A 40 9.26 -6.50 -20.15
N ARG A 41 8.49 -7.59 -20.21
CA ARG A 41 7.14 -7.59 -20.78
C ARG A 41 6.21 -6.65 -19.99
N ALA A 42 6.30 -6.68 -18.67
CA ALA A 42 5.47 -5.80 -17.82
C ALA A 42 5.68 -4.31 -18.14
N PHE A 43 6.91 -3.89 -18.44
CA PHE A 43 7.22 -2.50 -18.78
C PHE A 43 6.95 -2.13 -20.24
N THR A 44 7.04 -3.09 -21.18
CA THR A 44 6.93 -2.80 -22.63
C THR A 44 5.55 -3.07 -23.20
N GLU A 45 4.90 -4.13 -22.74
CA GLU A 45 3.61 -4.62 -23.27
C GLU A 45 2.50 -4.58 -22.21
N GLY A 46 2.88 -4.48 -20.95
CA GLY A 46 1.98 -4.62 -19.82
C GLY A 46 1.66 -6.09 -19.49
N ILE A 47 1.04 -6.30 -18.33
CA ILE A 47 0.54 -7.61 -17.92
C ILE A 47 -0.98 -7.58 -17.98
N SER A 48 -1.55 -8.40 -18.86
CA SER A 48 -3.00 -8.49 -19.03
C SER A 48 -3.69 -9.15 -17.83
N PHE A 49 -4.90 -8.70 -17.54
CA PHE A 49 -5.78 -9.31 -16.56
C PHE A 49 -7.25 -9.18 -17.00
N ASP A 50 -8.08 -10.10 -16.53
CA ASP A 50 -9.52 -10.07 -16.77
C ASP A 50 -10.20 -9.06 -15.82
N ALA A 51 -10.58 -7.93 -16.36
CA ALA A 51 -11.22 -6.85 -15.61
C ALA A 51 -12.72 -7.06 -15.39
N SER A 52 -13.35 -8.03 -16.07
CA SER A 52 -14.77 -8.32 -15.88
C SER A 52 -15.06 -8.92 -14.49
N ALA A 53 -14.07 -9.56 -13.88
CA ALA A 53 -14.17 -10.08 -12.54
C ALA A 53 -14.04 -9.00 -11.43
N ILE A 54 -13.86 -7.73 -11.81
CA ILE A 54 -13.69 -6.63 -10.87
C ILE A 54 -14.87 -5.69 -10.94
N ASP A 55 -15.58 -5.56 -9.83
CA ASP A 55 -16.76 -4.70 -9.73
C ASP A 55 -16.47 -3.28 -10.23
N GLY A 56 -17.30 -2.82 -11.16
CA GLY A 56 -17.25 -1.47 -11.71
C GLY A 56 -16.17 -1.24 -12.76
N PHE A 57 -15.42 -2.27 -13.17
CA PHE A 57 -14.45 -2.15 -14.27
C PHE A 57 -15.12 -2.35 -15.62
N LEU A 58 -15.05 -3.52 -16.22
CA LEU A 58 -15.55 -3.80 -17.57
C LEU A 58 -16.60 -4.92 -17.57
N ASP A 59 -17.20 -5.17 -18.72
CA ASP A 59 -18.08 -6.30 -18.96
C ASP A 59 -17.34 -7.53 -19.53
N GLU A 60 -18.02 -8.66 -19.63
CA GLU A 60 -17.43 -9.92 -20.13
C GLU A 60 -17.00 -9.87 -21.60
N VAL A 61 -17.52 -8.93 -22.39
CA VAL A 61 -17.24 -8.83 -23.84
C VAL A 61 -15.92 -8.09 -24.11
N HIS A 62 -15.54 -7.16 -23.21
CA HIS A 62 -14.35 -6.32 -23.34
C HIS A 62 -13.54 -6.41 -22.04
N SER A 63 -13.11 -7.62 -21.68
CA SER A 63 -12.58 -7.90 -20.34
C SER A 63 -11.11 -7.55 -20.15
N ASP A 64 -10.32 -7.44 -21.22
CA ASP A 64 -8.87 -7.31 -21.08
C ASP A 64 -8.42 -5.88 -20.80
N LEU A 65 -7.74 -5.70 -19.67
CA LEU A 65 -6.95 -4.53 -19.34
C LEU A 65 -5.50 -4.93 -19.05
N PHE A 66 -4.59 -3.96 -19.08
CA PHE A 66 -3.16 -4.16 -18.93
C PHE A 66 -2.61 -3.33 -17.78
N LEU A 67 -1.75 -3.94 -16.97
CA LEU A 67 -1.01 -3.32 -15.87
C LEU A 67 0.37 -2.88 -16.34
N PHE A 68 0.67 -1.61 -16.19
CA PHE A 68 1.99 -1.02 -16.44
C PHE A 68 2.60 -0.55 -15.12
N PRO A 69 3.71 -1.15 -14.65
CA PRO A 69 4.27 -0.79 -13.36
C PRO A 69 4.89 0.61 -13.37
N ASP A 70 4.66 1.35 -12.29
CA ASP A 70 5.33 2.62 -12.01
C ASP A 70 6.59 2.32 -11.18
N PRO A 71 7.80 2.41 -11.77
CA PRO A 71 9.04 2.05 -11.08
C PRO A 71 9.34 2.93 -9.85
N ASN A 72 8.79 4.14 -9.80
CA ASN A 72 8.98 5.03 -8.66
C ASN A 72 8.22 4.59 -7.40
N THR A 73 7.35 3.58 -7.53
CA THR A 73 6.59 3.02 -6.42
C THR A 73 7.14 1.67 -5.96
N MET A 74 8.31 1.25 -6.50
CA MET A 74 8.94 0.01 -6.09
C MET A 74 9.26 0.01 -4.61
N SER A 75 8.88 -1.07 -3.93
CA SER A 75 9.18 -1.27 -2.52
C SER A 75 9.36 -2.75 -2.23
N ILE A 76 10.34 -3.08 -1.40
CA ILE A 76 10.53 -4.43 -0.87
C ILE A 76 9.44 -4.72 0.17
N LEU A 77 9.05 -5.99 0.30
CA LEU A 77 8.09 -6.43 1.31
C LEU A 77 8.84 -7.15 2.44
N PRO A 78 9.17 -6.47 3.57
CA PRO A 78 10.06 -7.02 4.60
C PRO A 78 9.57 -8.31 5.23
N TRP A 79 8.24 -8.51 5.32
CA TRP A 79 7.63 -9.70 5.93
C TRP A 79 7.55 -10.94 5.01
N ARG A 80 8.19 -10.92 3.84
CA ARG A 80 8.12 -12.01 2.83
C ARG A 80 9.48 -12.60 2.44
N SER A 81 10.47 -12.56 3.32
CA SER A 81 11.87 -12.83 3.00
C SER A 81 12.34 -14.28 3.18
N MET A 82 11.48 -15.27 3.41
CA MET A 82 11.94 -16.63 3.74
C MET A 82 12.60 -17.38 2.57
N ASP A 83 12.20 -17.10 1.30
CA ASP A 83 12.72 -17.78 0.11
C ASP A 83 13.16 -16.79 -0.98
N GLY A 84 13.82 -15.71 -0.59
CA GLY A 84 14.18 -14.60 -1.47
C GLY A 84 13.24 -13.41 -1.35
N SER A 85 13.69 -12.27 -1.87
CA SER A 85 12.97 -11.02 -1.73
C SER A 85 11.73 -10.96 -2.61
N VAL A 86 10.71 -10.27 -2.11
CA VAL A 86 9.50 -9.93 -2.86
C VAL A 86 9.40 -8.41 -2.94
N ILE A 87 9.18 -7.88 -4.13
CA ILE A 87 8.90 -6.45 -4.32
C ILE A 87 7.47 -6.22 -4.76
N ARG A 88 6.99 -5.00 -4.56
CA ARG A 88 5.73 -4.50 -5.08
C ARG A 88 5.98 -3.23 -5.88
N MET A 89 5.27 -3.09 -7.01
CA MET A 89 5.09 -1.81 -7.71
C MET A 89 3.61 -1.55 -7.90
N TYR A 90 3.18 -0.30 -7.75
CA TYR A 90 1.85 0.12 -8.18
C TYR A 90 1.84 0.27 -9.69
N CYS A 91 0.69 -0.05 -10.31
CA CYS A 91 0.53 -0.02 -11.75
C CYS A 91 -0.51 1.00 -12.16
N ASP A 92 -0.29 1.57 -13.33
CA ASP A 92 -1.32 2.25 -14.09
C ASP A 92 -2.06 1.23 -14.96
N ILE A 93 -3.36 1.46 -15.18
CA ILE A 93 -4.20 0.55 -15.96
C ILE A 93 -4.47 1.16 -17.32
N GLN A 94 -4.31 0.36 -18.39
CA GLN A 94 -4.52 0.79 -19.77
C GLN A 94 -5.38 -0.23 -20.54
N TYR A 95 -6.06 0.27 -21.56
CA TYR A 95 -6.70 -0.56 -22.56
C TYR A 95 -5.66 -1.23 -23.49
N PRO A 96 -6.05 -2.25 -24.29
CA PRO A 96 -5.16 -2.91 -25.26
C PRO A 96 -4.55 -1.97 -26.31
N ASP A 97 -5.19 -0.84 -26.59
CA ASP A 97 -4.70 0.19 -27.51
C ASP A 97 -3.73 1.20 -26.87
N GLY A 98 -3.38 1.01 -25.60
CA GLY A 98 -2.50 1.88 -24.83
C GLY A 98 -3.17 3.13 -24.25
N THR A 99 -4.48 3.32 -24.44
CA THR A 99 -5.19 4.43 -23.80
C THR A 99 -5.38 4.17 -22.31
N PRO A 100 -5.24 5.18 -21.44
CA PRO A 100 -5.46 5.02 -20.01
C PRO A 100 -6.90 4.61 -19.69
N PHE A 101 -7.07 3.66 -18.77
CA PHE A 101 -8.36 3.28 -18.25
C PHE A 101 -8.93 4.39 -17.34
N GLU A 102 -10.06 4.96 -17.72
CA GLU A 102 -10.63 6.16 -17.10
C GLU A 102 -11.15 5.94 -15.67
N ARG A 103 -11.37 4.68 -15.26
CA ARG A 103 -11.78 4.31 -13.89
C ARG A 103 -10.61 3.88 -13.00
N ASP A 104 -9.37 3.93 -13.52
CA ASP A 104 -8.19 3.78 -12.70
C ASP A 104 -8.07 4.98 -11.75
N VAL A 105 -8.15 4.72 -10.45
CA VAL A 105 -8.14 5.77 -9.42
C VAL A 105 -6.81 6.54 -9.39
N ARG A 106 -5.67 5.88 -9.73
CA ARG A 106 -4.38 6.56 -9.86
C ARG A 106 -4.38 7.49 -11.08
N TYR A 107 -4.97 7.08 -12.19
CA TYR A 107 -5.12 7.94 -13.37
C TYR A 107 -6.01 9.15 -13.08
N ILE A 108 -7.12 8.95 -12.36
CA ILE A 108 -8.00 10.06 -11.94
C ILE A 108 -7.21 11.10 -11.12
N LEU A 109 -6.44 10.64 -10.13
CA LEU A 109 -5.61 11.53 -9.32
C LEU A 109 -4.51 12.22 -10.15
N ARG A 110 -3.82 11.49 -11.04
CA ARG A 110 -2.84 12.08 -11.96
C ARG A 110 -3.44 13.20 -12.81
N LYS A 111 -4.66 13.03 -13.31
CA LYS A 111 -5.38 14.08 -14.07
C LYS A 111 -5.64 15.33 -13.22
N ALA A 112 -6.04 15.15 -11.97
CA ALA A 112 -6.27 16.25 -11.05
C ALA A 112 -4.96 17.00 -10.73
N VAL A 113 -3.89 16.27 -10.42
CA VAL A 113 -2.54 16.82 -10.18
C VAL A 113 -2.02 17.57 -11.40
N LYS A 114 -2.19 17.01 -12.61
CA LYS A 114 -1.79 17.67 -13.85
C LYS A 114 -2.51 18.99 -14.05
N LYS A 115 -3.86 19.02 -13.85
CA LYS A 115 -4.64 20.27 -13.94
C LYS A 115 -4.20 21.33 -12.93
N ALA A 116 -3.84 20.92 -11.70
CA ALA A 116 -3.30 21.85 -10.71
C ALA A 116 -1.96 22.43 -11.16
N LYS A 117 -1.06 21.56 -11.66
CA LYS A 117 0.27 21.96 -12.15
C LYS A 117 0.20 22.91 -13.35
N GLU A 118 -0.77 22.76 -14.25
CA GLU A 118 -1.04 23.67 -15.36
C GLU A 118 -1.42 25.09 -14.89
N LYS A 119 -1.90 25.20 -13.64
CA LYS A 119 -2.20 26.49 -12.98
C LYS A 119 -1.08 26.95 -12.04
N GLY A 120 0.09 26.31 -12.08
CA GLY A 120 1.22 26.63 -11.20
C GLY A 120 1.05 26.18 -9.74
N ILE A 121 0.11 25.27 -9.47
CA ILE A 121 -0.19 24.77 -8.11
C ILE A 121 0.45 23.40 -7.93
N THR A 122 1.24 23.23 -6.87
CA THR A 122 1.70 21.94 -6.37
C THR A 122 0.87 21.57 -5.14
N ILE A 123 0.35 20.34 -5.10
CA ILE A 123 -0.49 19.84 -4.01
C ILE A 123 0.30 18.81 -3.22
N ASN A 124 0.47 19.05 -1.93
CA ASN A 124 1.05 18.12 -0.97
C ASN A 124 0.02 17.74 0.08
N PHE A 125 0.11 16.51 0.60
CA PHE A 125 -0.69 16.02 1.70
C PHE A 125 0.23 15.47 2.80
N GLY A 126 -0.01 15.88 4.06
CA GLY A 126 0.42 15.16 5.26
C GLY A 126 -0.76 14.34 5.75
N SER A 127 -0.53 13.07 5.97
CA SER A 127 -1.58 12.15 6.42
C SER A 127 -1.34 11.79 7.88
N GLU A 128 -2.40 11.88 8.67
CA GLU A 128 -2.49 11.42 10.04
C GLU A 128 -3.41 10.19 10.04
N PHE A 129 -2.89 9.06 10.50
CA PHE A 129 -3.64 7.80 10.44
C PHE A 129 -3.91 7.27 11.82
N GLU A 130 -5.18 7.24 12.18
CA GLU A 130 -5.67 6.62 13.39
C GLU A 130 -6.24 5.22 13.13
N PHE A 131 -5.98 4.30 14.04
CA PHE A 131 -6.50 2.94 13.97
C PHE A 131 -6.69 2.33 15.35
N TYR A 132 -7.62 1.39 15.46
CA TYR A 132 -7.90 0.68 16.69
C TYR A 132 -7.34 -0.73 16.67
N LEU A 133 -6.70 -1.14 17.76
CA LEU A 133 -6.22 -2.49 18.00
C LEU A 133 -7.17 -3.23 18.97
N PHE A 134 -7.67 -4.39 18.54
CA PHE A 134 -8.55 -5.25 19.32
C PHE A 134 -7.93 -6.61 19.56
N LYS A 135 -8.25 -7.21 20.71
CA LYS A 135 -7.82 -8.56 21.03
C LYS A 135 -8.55 -9.59 20.18
N GLN A 136 -7.89 -10.69 19.90
CA GLN A 136 -8.55 -11.93 19.45
C GLN A 136 -8.92 -12.78 20.65
N ASP A 137 -9.93 -13.65 20.49
CA ASP A 137 -10.28 -14.65 21.50
C ASP A 137 -9.31 -15.85 21.46
N GLU A 138 -9.52 -16.82 22.36
CA GLU A 138 -8.68 -18.03 22.49
C GLU A 138 -8.68 -18.91 21.22
N ASN A 139 -9.66 -18.74 20.34
CA ASN A 139 -9.79 -19.45 19.07
C ASN A 139 -9.27 -18.65 17.87
N GLY A 140 -8.68 -17.45 18.10
CA GLY A 140 -8.21 -16.55 17.07
C GLY A 140 -9.34 -15.75 16.37
N ASN A 141 -10.56 -15.73 16.92
CA ASN A 141 -11.63 -14.94 16.37
C ASN A 141 -11.47 -13.46 16.79
N ASN A 142 -11.85 -12.60 15.90
CA ASN A 142 -11.84 -11.16 16.16
C ASN A 142 -12.89 -10.76 17.20
N THR A 143 -12.49 -9.94 18.17
CA THR A 143 -13.40 -9.35 19.16
C THR A 143 -13.50 -7.83 19.01
N PHE A 144 -14.35 -7.19 19.81
CA PHE A 144 -14.39 -5.73 19.99
C PHE A 144 -13.83 -5.31 21.36
N VAL A 145 -13.00 -6.17 21.97
CA VAL A 145 -12.32 -5.83 23.23
C VAL A 145 -11.04 -5.07 22.87
N PRO A 146 -10.90 -3.76 23.23
CA PRO A 146 -9.70 -3.00 22.96
C PRO A 146 -8.44 -3.68 23.51
N LEU A 147 -7.31 -3.49 22.83
CA LEU A 147 -6.03 -4.07 23.24
C LEU A 147 -5.66 -3.63 24.65
N ASP A 148 -5.95 -2.38 24.99
CA ASP A 148 -5.67 -1.74 26.27
C ASP A 148 -6.75 -0.73 26.68
N GLN A 149 -6.48 0.03 27.74
CA GLN A 149 -7.32 1.10 28.28
C GLN A 149 -6.49 2.40 28.41
N GLY A 150 -5.43 2.54 27.62
CA GLY A 150 -4.63 3.75 27.57
C GLY A 150 -5.42 4.95 27.05
N GLY A 151 -4.89 6.12 27.27
CA GLY A 151 -5.38 7.40 26.78
C GLY A 151 -4.29 8.15 26.02
N TYR A 152 -4.58 9.42 25.70
CA TYR A 152 -3.73 10.26 24.86
C TYR A 152 -2.29 10.36 25.39
N MET A 153 -1.34 9.93 24.54
CA MET A 153 0.11 9.90 24.82
C MET A 153 0.53 9.08 26.05
N ASP A 154 -0.33 8.16 26.53
CA ASP A 154 0.06 7.22 27.57
C ASP A 154 1.21 6.33 27.08
N ILE A 155 1.99 5.84 28.05
CA ILE A 155 3.14 4.95 27.85
C ILE A 155 2.88 3.58 28.50
N ALA A 156 3.73 2.60 28.22
CA ALA A 156 3.67 1.32 28.92
C ALA A 156 3.73 1.50 30.46
N PRO A 157 2.96 0.73 31.23
CA PRO A 157 2.18 -0.45 30.87
C PRO A 157 0.73 -0.16 30.46
N LEU A 158 0.29 1.08 30.41
CA LEU A 158 -1.07 1.46 29.99
C LEU A 158 -1.22 1.26 28.49
N ASP A 159 -0.31 1.81 27.70
CA ASP A 159 -0.16 1.59 26.28
C ASP A 159 0.44 0.20 26.02
N LYS A 160 -0.33 -0.67 25.37
CA LYS A 160 0.12 -2.01 24.93
C LYS A 160 0.38 -2.09 23.42
N GLY A 161 0.08 -1.02 22.69
CA GLY A 161 0.28 -0.90 21.25
C GLY A 161 1.68 -0.42 20.84
N GLU A 162 2.53 0.02 21.78
CA GLU A 162 3.83 0.64 21.51
C GLU A 162 4.73 -0.23 20.60
N ASN A 163 4.84 -1.53 20.88
CA ASN A 163 5.68 -2.44 20.12
C ASN A 163 5.19 -2.58 18.67
N ILE A 164 3.89 -2.70 18.48
CA ILE A 164 3.28 -2.83 17.15
C ILE A 164 3.50 -1.55 16.34
N ARG A 165 3.23 -0.38 16.94
CA ARG A 165 3.48 0.90 16.27
C ARG A 165 4.94 1.05 15.87
N ARG A 166 5.88 0.68 16.77
CA ARG A 166 7.31 0.70 16.46
C ARG A 166 7.66 -0.19 15.28
N GLU A 167 7.14 -1.42 15.23
CA GLU A 167 7.36 -2.34 14.13
C GLU A 167 6.77 -1.81 12.82
N ILE A 168 5.56 -1.24 12.85
CA ILE A 168 4.95 -0.57 11.71
C ILE A 168 5.84 0.57 11.20
N CYS A 169 6.30 1.45 12.08
CA CYS A 169 7.17 2.57 11.70
C CYS A 169 8.48 2.11 11.06
N LEU A 170 9.14 1.10 11.65
CA LEU A 170 10.39 0.56 11.10
C LEU A 170 10.16 -0.09 9.72
N THR A 171 9.10 -0.87 9.58
CA THR A 171 8.72 -1.49 8.30
C THR A 171 8.41 -0.44 7.23
N LEU A 172 7.67 0.63 7.56
CA LEU A 172 7.40 1.73 6.65
C LEU A 172 8.68 2.44 6.22
N SER A 173 9.61 2.68 7.15
CA SER A 173 10.91 3.28 6.86
C SER A 173 11.73 2.43 5.89
N GLU A 174 11.77 1.10 6.08
CA GLU A 174 12.40 0.16 5.15
C GLU A 174 11.74 0.18 3.75
N MET A 175 10.44 0.48 3.70
CA MET A 175 9.68 0.61 2.45
C MET A 175 9.79 2.01 1.81
N GLY A 176 10.59 2.93 2.39
CA GLY A 176 10.82 4.27 1.86
C GLY A 176 9.71 5.28 2.21
N ILE A 177 8.90 5.00 3.22
CA ILE A 177 7.93 5.92 3.79
C ILE A 177 8.49 6.45 5.11
N ASP A 178 8.48 7.77 5.30
CA ASP A 178 9.02 8.41 6.50
C ASP A 178 7.93 8.66 7.55
N PRO A 179 7.76 7.80 8.58
CA PRO A 179 6.93 8.12 9.73
C PRO A 179 7.51 9.33 10.47
N GLU A 180 6.64 10.21 10.96
CA GLU A 180 7.04 11.42 11.67
C GLU A 180 6.75 11.34 13.17
N VAL A 181 5.54 10.93 13.52
CA VAL A 181 5.08 10.79 14.90
C VAL A 181 4.32 9.47 15.08
N SER A 182 4.38 8.91 16.28
CA SER A 182 3.66 7.69 16.66
C SER A 182 3.34 7.73 18.15
N HIS A 183 2.05 7.62 18.51
CA HIS A 183 1.60 7.65 19.90
C HIS A 183 0.29 6.89 20.10
N HIS A 184 -0.08 6.67 21.37
CA HIS A 184 -1.41 6.24 21.77
C HIS A 184 -2.38 7.41 21.65
N GLU A 185 -3.57 7.17 21.07
CA GLU A 185 -4.62 8.15 20.95
C GLU A 185 -5.61 8.14 22.13
N MET A 186 -6.67 8.99 22.07
CA MET A 186 -7.59 9.21 23.20
C MET A 186 -8.41 7.98 23.57
N GLY A 187 -8.78 7.17 22.58
CA GLY A 187 -9.67 6.02 22.82
C GLY A 187 -8.90 4.77 23.26
N PRO A 188 -9.51 3.89 24.08
CA PRO A 188 -8.91 2.60 24.42
C PRO A 188 -8.51 1.79 23.17
N GLY A 189 -7.22 1.39 23.10
CA GLY A 189 -6.67 0.69 21.95
C GLY A 189 -6.53 1.53 20.68
N GLN A 190 -6.72 2.85 20.74
CA GLN A 190 -6.55 3.76 19.62
C GLN A 190 -5.09 4.18 19.49
N ASN A 191 -4.59 4.14 18.26
CA ASN A 191 -3.19 4.42 17.92
C ASN A 191 -3.14 5.38 16.75
N GLU A 192 -2.10 6.19 16.68
CA GLU A 192 -1.84 7.12 15.59
C GLU A 192 -0.41 7.01 15.09
N ILE A 193 -0.27 7.12 13.77
CA ILE A 193 1.03 7.24 13.09
C ILE A 193 0.89 8.24 11.96
N ASP A 194 1.74 9.26 12.00
CA ASP A 194 1.76 10.35 11.03
C ASP A 194 2.93 10.20 10.07
N PHE A 195 2.76 10.72 8.86
CA PHE A 195 3.81 10.74 7.84
C PHE A 195 4.19 12.15 7.47
N ARG A 196 5.45 12.32 7.08
CA ARG A 196 5.86 13.52 6.40
C ARG A 196 5.04 13.73 5.14
N TYR A 197 4.67 14.98 4.90
CA TYR A 197 3.92 15.33 3.71
C TYR A 197 4.67 14.95 2.43
N SER A 198 3.93 14.56 1.42
CA SER A 198 4.45 14.25 0.09
C SER A 198 3.51 14.75 -1.00
N GLN A 199 3.96 14.69 -2.26
CA GLN A 199 3.09 15.05 -3.39
C GLN A 199 1.88 14.12 -3.46
N ALA A 200 0.75 14.64 -3.93
CA ALA A 200 -0.56 14.01 -3.86
C ALA A 200 -0.60 12.53 -4.28
N LEU A 201 0.04 12.15 -5.39
CA LEU A 201 0.05 10.76 -5.84
C LEU A 201 0.86 9.87 -4.89
N GLN A 202 2.03 10.34 -4.48
CA GLN A 202 2.88 9.62 -3.52
C GLN A 202 2.18 9.50 -2.16
N ALA A 203 1.50 10.56 -1.69
CA ALA A 203 0.74 10.51 -0.45
C ALA A 203 -0.37 9.45 -0.50
N ALA A 204 -1.10 9.33 -1.62
CA ALA A 204 -2.10 8.29 -1.81
C ALA A 204 -1.49 6.87 -1.84
N ASP A 205 -0.36 6.70 -2.54
CA ASP A 205 0.37 5.43 -2.58
C ASP A 205 0.92 5.05 -1.17
N ASN A 206 1.42 6.02 -0.41
CA ASN A 206 1.87 5.83 0.98
C ASN A 206 0.71 5.43 1.89
N ALA A 207 -0.45 6.10 1.77
CA ALA A 207 -1.64 5.80 2.56
C ALA A 207 -2.10 4.35 2.38
N THR A 208 -2.16 3.89 1.14
CA THR A 208 -2.56 2.51 0.85
C THR A 208 -1.51 1.49 1.28
N THR A 209 -0.22 1.84 1.17
CA THR A 209 0.87 1.01 1.69
C THR A 209 0.78 0.89 3.21
N PHE A 210 0.55 2.00 3.92
CA PHE A 210 0.35 2.01 5.37
C PHE A 210 -0.76 1.06 5.80
N LYS A 211 -1.96 1.18 5.21
CA LYS A 211 -3.08 0.28 5.53
C LYS A 211 -2.68 -1.18 5.42
N TRP A 212 -1.98 -1.54 4.34
CA TRP A 212 -1.54 -2.90 4.12
C TRP A 212 -0.49 -3.36 5.13
N VAL A 213 0.49 -2.50 5.48
CA VAL A 213 1.51 -2.80 6.51
C VAL A 213 0.86 -3.03 7.87
N VAL A 214 -0.04 -2.13 8.29
CA VAL A 214 -0.76 -2.24 9.56
C VAL A 214 -1.55 -3.54 9.63
N GLU A 215 -2.31 -3.88 8.59
CA GLU A 215 -3.08 -5.13 8.52
C GLU A 215 -2.18 -6.37 8.53
N ALA A 216 -1.05 -6.34 7.80
CA ALA A 216 -0.13 -7.46 7.72
C ALA A 216 0.55 -7.76 9.07
N LEU A 217 1.06 -6.72 9.75
CA LEU A 217 1.76 -6.88 11.02
C LEU A 217 0.83 -7.23 12.17
N ALA A 218 -0.33 -6.58 12.26
CA ALA A 218 -1.28 -6.92 13.32
C ALA A 218 -1.82 -8.35 13.20
N ASN A 219 -2.01 -8.88 11.99
CA ASN A 219 -2.39 -10.29 11.82
C ASN A 219 -1.27 -11.25 12.27
N MET A 220 0.00 -10.86 12.20
CA MET A 220 1.12 -11.66 12.71
C MET A 220 1.12 -11.73 14.24
N ASP A 221 0.67 -10.66 14.90
CA ASP A 221 0.60 -10.56 16.37
C ASP A 221 -0.77 -11.00 16.94
N TYR A 222 -1.62 -11.63 16.15
CA TYR A 222 -2.96 -12.06 16.54
C TYR A 222 -3.85 -10.91 17.04
N ILE A 223 -3.73 -9.75 16.43
CA ILE A 223 -4.48 -8.54 16.76
C ILE A 223 -5.35 -8.15 15.58
N LYS A 224 -6.57 -7.69 15.85
CA LYS A 224 -7.46 -7.15 14.84
C LYS A 224 -7.36 -5.65 14.76
N ILE A 225 -7.37 -5.13 13.53
CA ILE A 225 -7.46 -3.70 13.24
C ILE A 225 -8.86 -3.34 12.77
N VAL A 226 -9.32 -2.18 13.19
CA VAL A 226 -10.55 -1.54 12.69
C VAL A 226 -10.28 -0.04 12.55
N GLY A 227 -10.66 0.52 11.39
CA GLY A 227 -10.64 1.96 11.17
C GLY A 227 -9.26 2.52 10.79
N VAL A 228 -8.69 2.05 9.71
CA VAL A 228 -7.56 2.74 9.07
C VAL A 228 -8.05 3.53 7.88
#